data_411ea72d0c051d754371cbab9726a1f0
#
_entry.id   411ea72d0c051d754371cbab9726a1f0
#
_cell.length_a   1.000
_cell.length_b   1.000
_cell.length_c   1.000
_cell.angle_alpha   90.00
_cell.angle_beta   90.00
_cell.angle_gamma   90.00
#
_symmetry.space_group_name_H-M   'P 1'
#
loop_
_entity.id
_entity.type
_entity.pdbx_description
1 polymer ?
#
loop_
_entity_poly.entity_id
_entity_poly.type
_entity_poly.pdbx_seq_one_letter_code
_entity_poly.pdbx_strand_id
1 'polypeptide(L)'
;MKKINHGLNLTILGGVALLVIGNSPATLLPFIVGTFEDGFNLDKQTTGSIVSTELIAMSLSAIFFGSLVSKINLRISAILGSAIVVIGYYICSLINDIEILRLIRGFSGLASGLLIASGHRVLAASDNPERAYAAFTFLISITGALFLFLAGIASETGGYTSLFSTFSLIFIFIFPLTLLAQATNKSTSIEEADTKVLNNNKLFFLIIVGVIFFAIPSGGMWAFVERLGVQIGISQYDIGKVTGYSLLAGVFAPVVVWLLGDRFGRKNPITILSLIHI
;
A
#
# COMPACT_ATOMS: atom_id res chain seq x y z
N MET A 1 25.17 12.01 -27.16
CA MET A 1 23.81 12.43 -26.75
C MET A 1 23.03 11.19 -26.33
N LYS A 2 22.85 10.95 -25.01
CA LYS A 2 21.98 9.88 -24.52
C LYS A 2 20.53 10.28 -24.84
N LYS A 3 19.81 9.47 -25.62
CA LYS A 3 18.37 9.59 -25.79
C LYS A 3 17.74 9.54 -24.40
N ILE A 4 17.23 10.65 -23.93
CA ILE A 4 16.41 10.72 -22.73
C ILE A 4 15.11 10.01 -23.12
N ASN A 5 14.95 8.75 -22.72
CA ASN A 5 13.69 8.05 -22.87
C ASN A 5 12.67 8.68 -21.94
N HIS A 6 11.84 9.57 -22.49
CA HIS A 6 10.80 10.30 -21.77
C HIS A 6 9.54 9.46 -21.48
N GLY A 7 9.59 8.14 -21.62
CA GLY A 7 8.47 7.25 -21.38
C GLY A 7 8.52 6.59 -20.01
N LEU A 8 7.35 6.34 -19.43
CA LEU A 8 7.21 5.47 -18.25
C LEU A 8 7.82 4.12 -18.64
N ASN A 9 8.97 3.77 -18.07
CA ASN A 9 9.64 2.51 -18.38
C ASN A 9 8.73 1.36 -17.93
N LEU A 10 8.51 0.36 -18.77
CA LEU A 10 7.69 -0.83 -18.47
C LEU A 10 8.10 -1.49 -17.13
N THR A 11 9.40 -1.47 -16.83
CA THR A 11 9.93 -1.97 -15.57
C THR A 11 9.39 -1.20 -14.37
N ILE A 12 9.30 0.15 -14.45
CA ILE A 12 8.72 0.98 -13.39
C ILE A 12 7.23 0.66 -13.25
N LEU A 13 6.50 0.50 -14.35
CA LEU A 13 5.10 0.10 -14.31
C LEU A 13 4.93 -1.26 -13.62
N GLY A 14 5.80 -2.22 -13.90
CA GLY A 14 5.82 -3.51 -13.21
C GLY A 14 6.08 -3.36 -11.70
N GLY A 15 7.05 -2.52 -11.31
CA GLY A 15 7.32 -2.21 -9.92
C GLY A 15 6.12 -1.57 -9.20
N VAL A 16 5.44 -0.63 -9.87
CA VAL A 16 4.22 -0.02 -9.34
C VAL A 16 3.09 -1.04 -9.20
N ALA A 17 2.91 -1.94 -10.18
CA ALA A 17 1.91 -3.01 -10.10
C ALA A 17 2.15 -3.94 -8.90
N LEU A 18 3.41 -4.29 -8.60
CA LEU A 18 3.76 -5.03 -7.39
C LEU A 18 3.35 -4.29 -6.12
N LEU A 19 3.60 -2.98 -6.07
CA LEU A 19 3.25 -2.14 -4.92
C LEU A 19 1.74 -1.92 -4.80
N VAL A 20 1.00 -1.83 -5.89
CA VAL A 20 -0.46 -1.71 -5.89
C VAL A 20 -1.10 -2.95 -5.29
N ILE A 21 -0.71 -4.15 -5.74
CA ILE A 21 -1.22 -5.41 -5.15
C ILE A 21 -0.74 -5.54 -3.70
N GLY A 22 0.54 -5.29 -3.43
CA GLY A 22 1.12 -5.44 -2.10
C GLY A 22 0.51 -4.50 -1.05
N ASN A 23 0.16 -3.26 -1.42
CA ASN A 23 -0.46 -2.30 -0.48
C ASN A 23 -1.99 -2.42 -0.42
N SER A 24 -2.62 -3.28 -1.23
CA SER A 24 -4.08 -3.40 -1.26
C SER A 24 -4.72 -3.72 0.10
N PRO A 25 -4.13 -4.57 1.00
CA PRO A 25 -4.70 -4.80 2.31
C PRO A 25 -4.83 -3.53 3.15
N ALA A 26 -3.80 -2.68 3.13
CA ALA A 26 -3.82 -1.41 3.85
C ALA A 26 -4.77 -0.38 3.22
N THR A 27 -4.83 -0.34 1.88
CA THR A 27 -5.74 0.57 1.16
C THR A 27 -7.21 0.22 1.40
N LEU A 28 -7.55 -1.08 1.35
CA LEU A 28 -8.92 -1.59 1.50
C LEU A 28 -9.34 -1.81 2.95
N LEU A 29 -8.44 -1.56 3.91
CA LEU A 29 -8.62 -1.86 5.32
C LEU A 29 -9.97 -1.40 5.89
N PRO A 30 -10.47 -0.17 5.62
CA PRO A 30 -11.76 0.28 6.14
C PRO A 30 -12.93 -0.62 5.74
N PHE A 31 -12.97 -1.01 4.47
CA PHE A 31 -14.05 -1.85 3.94
C PHE A 31 -13.89 -3.32 4.34
N ILE A 32 -12.66 -3.81 4.51
CA ILE A 32 -12.41 -5.15 5.05
C ILE A 32 -12.92 -5.22 6.50
N VAL A 33 -12.61 -4.23 7.34
CA VAL A 33 -13.12 -4.12 8.71
C VAL A 33 -14.64 -4.10 8.71
N GLY A 34 -15.24 -3.20 7.94
CA GLY A 34 -16.68 -3.04 7.87
C GLY A 34 -17.40 -4.31 7.44
N THR A 35 -16.96 -4.91 6.34
CA THR A 35 -17.60 -6.11 5.82
C THR A 35 -17.41 -7.34 6.70
N PHE A 36 -16.34 -7.43 7.49
CA PHE A 36 -16.17 -8.50 8.47
C PHE A 36 -17.07 -8.31 9.70
N GLU A 37 -17.18 -7.08 10.24
CA GLU A 37 -18.14 -6.80 11.32
C GLU A 37 -19.56 -7.18 10.90
N ASP A 38 -20.01 -6.73 9.73
CA ASP A 38 -21.37 -6.97 9.26
C ASP A 38 -21.60 -8.45 8.84
N GLY A 39 -20.65 -9.04 8.12
CA GLY A 39 -20.80 -10.40 7.57
C GLY A 39 -20.73 -11.51 8.59
N PHE A 40 -19.98 -11.31 9.67
CA PHE A 40 -19.78 -12.32 10.73
C PHE A 40 -20.32 -11.86 12.08
N ASN A 41 -20.99 -10.71 12.15
CA ASN A 41 -21.52 -10.11 13.39
C ASN A 41 -20.47 -10.05 14.50
N LEU A 42 -19.27 -9.55 14.15
CA LEU A 42 -18.13 -9.47 15.06
C LEU A 42 -18.12 -8.18 15.85
N ASP A 43 -17.57 -8.27 17.06
CA ASP A 43 -17.16 -7.08 17.79
C ASP A 43 -15.89 -6.44 17.21
N LYS A 44 -15.65 -5.18 17.52
CA LYS A 44 -14.50 -4.39 17.04
C LYS A 44 -13.15 -4.99 17.42
N GLN A 45 -13.07 -5.64 18.60
CA GLN A 45 -11.82 -6.24 19.08
C GLN A 45 -11.45 -7.47 18.24
N THR A 46 -12.42 -8.34 18.00
CA THR A 46 -12.24 -9.56 17.19
C THR A 46 -11.89 -9.19 15.75
N THR A 47 -12.64 -8.27 15.14
CA THR A 47 -12.34 -7.77 13.78
C THR A 47 -10.95 -7.14 13.71
N GLY A 48 -10.61 -6.27 14.65
CA GLY A 48 -9.29 -5.67 14.74
C GLY A 48 -8.17 -6.71 14.84
N SER A 49 -8.38 -7.79 15.59
CA SER A 49 -7.40 -8.87 15.71
C SER A 49 -7.18 -9.63 14.39
N ILE A 50 -8.25 -9.87 13.62
CA ILE A 50 -8.16 -10.56 12.32
C ILE A 50 -7.37 -9.72 11.30
N VAL A 51 -7.75 -8.46 11.14
CA VAL A 51 -7.07 -7.58 10.19
C VAL A 51 -5.64 -7.26 10.60
N SER A 52 -5.37 -7.18 11.90
CA SER A 52 -4.00 -7.02 12.42
C SER A 52 -3.10 -8.21 12.09
N THR A 53 -3.63 -9.43 12.04
CA THR A 53 -2.86 -10.61 11.63
C THR A 53 -2.27 -10.42 10.23
N GLU A 54 -3.04 -9.91 9.29
CA GLU A 54 -2.56 -9.64 7.93
C GLU A 54 -1.54 -8.51 7.90
N LEU A 55 -1.82 -7.39 8.57
CA LEU A 55 -0.92 -6.22 8.57
C LEU A 55 0.41 -6.52 9.25
N ILE A 56 0.39 -7.29 10.33
CA ILE A 56 1.61 -7.75 11.02
C ILE A 56 2.39 -8.69 10.11
N ALA A 57 1.74 -9.68 9.50
CA ALA A 57 2.38 -10.60 8.56
C ALA A 57 2.99 -9.84 7.37
N MET A 58 2.29 -8.85 6.82
CA MET A 58 2.76 -7.98 5.75
C MET A 58 4.00 -7.18 6.18
N SER A 59 3.97 -6.59 7.35
CA SER A 59 5.08 -5.77 7.87
C SER A 59 6.32 -6.62 8.15
N LEU A 60 6.16 -7.75 8.83
CA LEU A 60 7.26 -8.68 9.12
C LEU A 60 7.87 -9.24 7.82
N SER A 61 7.02 -9.61 6.86
CA SER A 61 7.45 -10.09 5.56
C SER A 61 8.21 -9.00 4.78
N ALA A 62 7.71 -7.76 4.76
CA ALA A 62 8.37 -6.65 4.08
C ALA A 62 9.77 -6.37 4.67
N ILE A 63 9.93 -6.41 6.00
CA ILE A 63 11.22 -6.27 6.68
C ILE A 63 12.15 -7.43 6.32
N PHE A 64 11.68 -8.67 6.45
CA PHE A 64 12.47 -9.87 6.19
C PHE A 64 12.92 -9.92 4.73
N PHE A 65 12.00 -9.83 3.79
CA PHE A 65 12.33 -9.87 2.36
C PHE A 65 13.03 -8.59 1.89
N GLY A 66 12.82 -7.45 2.54
CA GLY A 66 13.56 -6.21 2.28
C GLY A 66 15.06 -6.39 2.46
N SER A 67 15.50 -7.10 3.51
CA SER A 67 16.91 -7.41 3.76
C SER A 67 17.49 -8.43 2.76
N LEU A 68 16.65 -9.29 2.18
CA LEU A 68 17.07 -10.35 1.25
C LEU A 68 16.74 -10.03 -0.21
N VAL A 69 16.12 -8.89 -0.47
CA VAL A 69 15.51 -8.58 -1.77
C VAL A 69 16.50 -8.60 -2.94
N SER A 70 17.78 -8.30 -2.70
CA SER A 70 18.85 -8.39 -3.72
C SER A 70 19.14 -9.82 -4.15
N LYS A 71 18.91 -10.81 -3.29
CA LYS A 71 19.19 -12.24 -3.50
C LYS A 71 17.99 -13.00 -4.08
N ILE A 72 16.78 -12.42 -4.00
CA ILE A 72 15.54 -13.07 -4.42
C ILE A 72 15.32 -12.84 -5.92
N ASN A 73 14.87 -13.87 -6.62
CA ASN A 73 14.48 -13.74 -8.01
C ASN A 73 13.17 -12.94 -8.11
N LEU A 74 13.27 -11.73 -8.66
CA LEU A 74 12.16 -10.80 -8.77
C LEU A 74 10.94 -11.38 -9.49
N ARG A 75 11.19 -12.18 -10.56
CA ARG A 75 10.11 -12.81 -11.34
C ARG A 75 9.36 -13.85 -10.51
N ILE A 76 10.08 -14.64 -9.72
CA ILE A 76 9.47 -15.62 -8.81
C ILE A 76 8.66 -14.90 -7.74
N SER A 77 9.19 -13.82 -7.15
CA SER A 77 8.46 -13.00 -6.18
C SER A 77 7.19 -12.41 -6.76
N ALA A 78 7.26 -11.89 -7.99
CA ALA A 78 6.10 -11.32 -8.68
C ALA A 78 5.01 -12.39 -8.91
N ILE A 79 5.38 -13.56 -9.42
CA ILE A 79 4.44 -14.64 -9.70
C ILE A 79 3.83 -15.19 -8.41
N LEU A 80 4.66 -15.64 -7.48
CA LEU A 80 4.18 -16.30 -6.25
C LEU A 80 3.44 -15.31 -5.36
N GLY A 81 4.00 -14.12 -5.15
CA GLY A 81 3.37 -13.11 -4.30
C GLY A 81 2.01 -12.68 -4.83
N SER A 82 1.92 -12.33 -6.12
CA SER A 82 0.65 -11.91 -6.72
C SER A 82 -0.36 -13.06 -6.80
N ALA A 83 0.07 -14.27 -7.13
CA ALA A 83 -0.83 -15.44 -7.17
C ALA A 83 -1.42 -15.74 -5.79
N ILE A 84 -0.60 -15.71 -4.73
CA ILE A 84 -1.09 -15.93 -3.35
C ILE A 84 -2.09 -14.86 -2.94
N VAL A 85 -1.86 -13.58 -3.26
CA VAL A 85 -2.83 -12.51 -2.95
C VAL A 85 -4.13 -12.71 -3.74
N VAL A 86 -4.06 -12.94 -5.06
CA VAL A 86 -5.24 -13.18 -5.91
C VAL A 86 -6.06 -14.37 -5.39
N ILE A 87 -5.41 -15.51 -5.17
CA ILE A 87 -6.06 -16.73 -4.68
C ILE A 87 -6.59 -16.51 -3.26
N GLY A 88 -5.84 -15.83 -2.40
CA GLY A 88 -6.26 -15.50 -1.04
C GLY A 88 -7.53 -14.67 -1.01
N TYR A 89 -7.62 -13.63 -1.84
CA TYR A 89 -8.86 -12.85 -1.99
C TYR A 89 -10.01 -13.70 -2.52
N TYR A 90 -9.76 -14.53 -3.56
CA TYR A 90 -10.78 -15.43 -4.09
C TYR A 90 -11.30 -16.41 -3.03
N ILE A 91 -10.42 -17.08 -2.30
CA ILE A 91 -10.81 -18.02 -1.26
C ILE A 91 -11.58 -17.30 -0.13
N CYS A 92 -11.16 -16.10 0.29
CA CYS A 92 -11.89 -15.29 1.27
C CYS A 92 -13.33 -15.00 0.84
N SER A 93 -13.62 -14.88 -0.46
CA SER A 93 -14.99 -14.67 -0.95
C SER A 93 -15.89 -15.91 -0.83
N LEU A 94 -15.32 -17.08 -0.62
CA LEU A 94 -16.04 -18.36 -0.57
C LEU A 94 -16.20 -18.94 0.84
N ILE A 95 -15.41 -18.49 1.80
CA ILE A 95 -15.30 -19.09 3.14
C ILE A 95 -16.08 -18.26 4.15
N ASN A 96 -16.83 -18.97 5.01
CA ASN A 96 -17.58 -18.39 6.12
C ASN A 96 -16.99 -18.73 7.49
N ASP A 97 -15.83 -19.37 7.53
CA ASP A 97 -15.12 -19.70 8.77
C ASP A 97 -14.06 -18.64 9.08
N ILE A 98 -14.19 -18.03 10.25
CA ILE A 98 -13.39 -16.90 10.69
C ILE A 98 -11.92 -17.25 10.93
N GLU A 99 -11.66 -18.46 11.46
CA GLU A 99 -10.29 -18.89 11.74
C GLU A 99 -9.55 -19.23 10.44
N ILE A 100 -10.25 -19.83 9.49
CA ILE A 100 -9.70 -20.08 8.15
C ILE A 100 -9.45 -18.74 7.43
N LEU A 101 -10.38 -17.80 7.52
CA LEU A 101 -10.18 -16.44 6.98
C LEU A 101 -8.94 -15.77 7.57
N ARG A 102 -8.77 -15.83 8.90
CA ARG A 102 -7.59 -15.28 9.58
C ARG A 102 -6.29 -15.87 9.04
N LEU A 103 -6.23 -17.20 8.87
CA LEU A 103 -5.07 -17.88 8.31
C LEU A 103 -4.78 -17.43 6.87
N ILE A 104 -5.80 -17.39 6.02
CA ILE A 104 -5.65 -16.96 4.60
C ILE A 104 -5.19 -15.50 4.53
N ARG A 105 -5.75 -14.61 5.37
CA ARG A 105 -5.32 -13.22 5.44
C ARG A 105 -3.87 -13.10 5.92
N GLY A 106 -3.44 -13.92 6.87
CA GLY A 106 -2.04 -14.01 7.29
C GLY A 106 -1.10 -14.37 6.14
N PHE A 107 -1.41 -15.42 5.37
CA PHE A 107 -0.63 -15.82 4.20
C PHE A 107 -0.65 -14.74 3.09
N SER A 108 -1.81 -14.12 2.84
CA SER A 108 -1.92 -12.99 1.92
C SER A 108 -1.06 -11.81 2.37
N GLY A 109 -1.00 -11.53 3.67
CA GLY A 109 -0.13 -10.52 4.25
C GLY A 109 1.36 -10.81 3.99
N LEU A 110 1.81 -12.06 4.23
CA LEU A 110 3.20 -12.44 3.91
C LEU A 110 3.52 -12.21 2.42
N ALA A 111 2.62 -12.60 1.53
CA ALA A 111 2.78 -12.37 0.09
C ALA A 111 2.80 -10.87 -0.26
N SER A 112 1.93 -10.09 0.34
CA SER A 112 1.87 -8.63 0.19
C SER A 112 3.18 -7.95 0.60
N GLY A 113 3.77 -8.36 1.73
CA GLY A 113 5.06 -7.84 2.18
C GLY A 113 6.20 -8.16 1.22
N LEU A 114 6.23 -9.37 0.65
CA LEU A 114 7.19 -9.75 -0.41
C LEU A 114 7.03 -8.88 -1.66
N LEU A 115 5.78 -8.59 -2.08
CA LEU A 115 5.50 -7.72 -3.22
C LEU A 115 5.96 -6.28 -2.96
N ILE A 116 5.72 -5.76 -1.75
CA ILE A 116 6.17 -4.42 -1.32
C ILE A 116 7.70 -4.32 -1.40
N ALA A 117 8.42 -5.27 -0.80
CA ALA A 117 9.89 -5.29 -0.86
C ALA A 117 10.40 -5.36 -2.30
N SER A 118 9.79 -6.21 -3.13
CA SER A 118 10.15 -6.39 -4.53
C SER A 118 9.87 -5.14 -5.38
N GLY A 119 8.73 -4.50 -5.19
CA GLY A 119 8.36 -3.28 -5.89
C GLY A 119 9.29 -2.11 -5.56
N HIS A 120 9.58 -1.89 -4.28
CA HIS A 120 10.53 -0.85 -3.85
C HIS A 120 11.95 -1.09 -4.39
N ARG A 121 12.40 -2.36 -4.48
CA ARG A 121 13.66 -2.68 -5.15
C ARG A 121 13.70 -2.20 -6.60
N VAL A 122 12.61 -2.44 -7.35
CA VAL A 122 12.53 -2.01 -8.76
C VAL A 122 12.60 -0.50 -8.88
N LEU A 123 11.88 0.24 -8.04
CA LEU A 123 11.87 1.69 -8.08
C LEU A 123 13.24 2.28 -7.67
N ALA A 124 13.82 1.75 -6.60
CA ALA A 124 15.12 2.21 -6.10
C ALA A 124 16.27 1.94 -7.08
N ALA A 125 16.19 0.83 -7.84
CA ALA A 125 17.20 0.46 -8.83
C ALA A 125 17.00 1.12 -10.21
N SER A 126 15.99 1.98 -10.39
CA SER A 126 15.73 2.69 -11.63
C SER A 126 16.82 3.75 -11.94
N ASP A 127 16.89 4.19 -13.20
CA ASP A 127 17.86 5.24 -13.61
C ASP A 127 17.61 6.58 -12.92
N ASN A 128 16.38 6.85 -12.52
CA ASN A 128 15.98 8.01 -11.75
C ASN A 128 14.97 7.60 -10.66
N PRO A 129 15.44 7.22 -9.46
CA PRO A 129 14.58 6.78 -8.38
C PRO A 129 13.55 7.82 -7.97
N GLU A 130 13.90 9.11 -7.92
CA GLU A 130 12.97 10.18 -7.55
C GLU A 130 11.76 10.22 -8.49
N ARG A 131 11.99 10.13 -9.81
CA ARG A 131 10.90 10.07 -10.79
C ARG A 131 10.10 8.77 -10.70
N ALA A 132 10.76 7.65 -10.42
CA ALA A 132 10.08 6.37 -10.23
C ALA A 132 9.16 6.40 -9.02
N TYR A 133 9.60 6.95 -7.90
CA TYR A 133 8.77 7.14 -6.70
C TYR A 133 7.67 8.19 -6.92
N ALA A 134 7.91 9.27 -7.65
CA ALA A 134 6.87 10.23 -8.01
C ALA A 134 5.77 9.57 -8.87
N ALA A 135 6.15 8.76 -9.86
CA ALA A 135 5.20 7.99 -10.66
C ALA A 135 4.44 6.97 -9.81
N PHE A 136 5.11 6.29 -8.88
CA PHE A 136 4.47 5.39 -7.92
C PHE A 136 3.43 6.13 -7.07
N THR A 137 3.80 7.25 -6.45
CA THR A 137 2.90 8.02 -5.59
C THR A 137 1.66 8.49 -6.37
N PHE A 138 1.86 8.96 -7.59
CA PHE A 138 0.77 9.35 -8.49
C PHE A 138 -0.16 8.18 -8.81
N LEU A 139 0.39 7.07 -9.29
CA LEU A 139 -0.39 5.91 -9.72
C LEU A 139 -1.07 5.19 -8.53
N ILE A 140 -0.42 5.08 -7.37
CA ILE A 140 -1.04 4.44 -6.20
C ILE A 140 -2.17 5.29 -5.63
N SER A 141 -2.10 6.61 -5.73
CA SER A 141 -3.19 7.48 -5.30
C SER A 141 -4.41 7.32 -6.21
N ILE A 142 -4.21 7.27 -7.53
CA ILE A 142 -5.31 7.06 -8.48
C ILE A 142 -5.92 5.67 -8.32
N THR A 143 -5.08 4.63 -8.29
CA THR A 143 -5.56 3.25 -8.14
C THR A 143 -6.21 3.02 -6.77
N GLY A 144 -5.66 3.62 -5.71
CA GLY A 144 -6.23 3.58 -4.38
C GLY A 144 -7.60 4.26 -4.31
N ALA A 145 -7.75 5.43 -4.95
CA ALA A 145 -9.05 6.11 -5.05
C ALA A 145 -10.08 5.24 -5.78
N LEU A 146 -9.69 4.63 -6.91
CA LEU A 146 -10.55 3.70 -7.64
C LEU A 146 -10.90 2.48 -6.79
N PHE A 147 -9.95 1.93 -6.04
CA PHE A 147 -10.18 0.80 -5.15
C PHE A 147 -11.19 1.14 -4.06
N LEU A 148 -11.07 2.30 -3.40
CA LEU A 148 -12.02 2.70 -2.36
C LEU A 148 -13.43 2.94 -2.93
N PHE A 149 -13.52 3.54 -4.11
CA PHE A 149 -14.80 3.71 -4.80
C PHE A 149 -15.46 2.35 -5.12
N LEU A 150 -14.71 1.41 -5.71
CA LEU A 150 -15.20 0.07 -6.01
C LEU A 150 -15.47 -0.74 -4.75
N ALA A 151 -14.68 -0.56 -3.68
CA ALA A 151 -14.91 -1.21 -2.40
C ALA A 151 -16.24 -0.76 -1.76
N GLY A 152 -16.55 0.55 -1.83
CA GLY A 152 -17.85 1.06 -1.38
C GLY A 152 -19.02 0.41 -2.11
N ILE A 153 -18.95 0.33 -3.44
CA ILE A 153 -19.98 -0.35 -4.26
C ILE A 153 -20.08 -1.83 -3.88
N ALA A 154 -18.96 -2.54 -3.87
CA ALA A 154 -18.94 -3.98 -3.62
C ALA A 154 -19.44 -4.32 -2.22
N SER A 155 -19.04 -3.54 -1.20
CA SER A 155 -19.47 -3.74 0.18
C SER A 155 -20.98 -3.52 0.34
N GLU A 156 -21.53 -2.47 -0.26
CA GLU A 156 -22.96 -2.17 -0.17
C GLU A 156 -23.83 -3.20 -0.91
N THR A 157 -23.35 -3.74 -2.05
CA THR A 157 -24.14 -4.66 -2.88
C THR A 157 -24.10 -6.11 -2.42
N GLY A 158 -23.02 -6.58 -1.82
CA GLY A 158 -22.88 -7.99 -1.46
C GLY A 158 -21.89 -8.27 -0.31
N GLY A 159 -21.60 -7.27 0.51
CA GLY A 159 -20.79 -7.42 1.71
C GLY A 159 -19.38 -7.96 1.43
N TYR A 160 -18.86 -8.78 2.35
CA TYR A 160 -17.49 -9.30 2.25
C TYR A 160 -17.28 -10.20 1.01
N THR A 161 -18.26 -11.02 0.64
CA THR A 161 -18.17 -11.89 -0.54
C THR A 161 -17.96 -11.08 -1.82
N SER A 162 -18.77 -10.04 -2.01
CA SER A 162 -18.65 -9.14 -3.17
C SER A 162 -17.34 -8.34 -3.13
N LEU A 163 -16.92 -7.84 -1.96
CA LEU A 163 -15.67 -7.13 -1.79
C LEU A 163 -14.48 -8.00 -2.23
N PHE A 164 -14.35 -9.19 -1.67
CA PHE A 164 -13.21 -10.06 -1.93
C PHE A 164 -13.21 -10.64 -3.35
N SER A 165 -14.37 -11.02 -3.91
CA SER A 165 -14.46 -11.49 -5.29
C SER A 165 -14.13 -10.39 -6.30
N THR A 166 -14.61 -9.17 -6.09
CA THR A 166 -14.31 -8.01 -6.94
C THR A 166 -12.81 -7.74 -6.98
N PHE A 167 -12.15 -7.70 -5.82
CA PHE A 167 -10.71 -7.40 -5.76
C PHE A 167 -9.85 -8.56 -6.24
N SER A 168 -10.27 -9.81 -6.03
CA SER A 168 -9.61 -10.95 -6.67
C SER A 168 -9.60 -10.80 -8.20
N LEU A 169 -10.76 -10.47 -8.78
CA LEU A 169 -10.86 -10.25 -10.22
C LEU A 169 -10.00 -9.08 -10.70
N ILE A 170 -10.01 -7.94 -10.01
CA ILE A 170 -9.18 -6.79 -10.34
C ILE A 170 -7.69 -7.17 -10.31
N PHE A 171 -7.26 -7.91 -9.30
CA PHE A 171 -5.86 -8.32 -9.17
C PHE A 171 -5.45 -9.34 -10.25
N ILE A 172 -6.36 -10.17 -10.76
CA ILE A 172 -6.10 -10.99 -11.95
C ILE A 172 -5.72 -10.12 -13.16
N PHE A 173 -6.39 -8.98 -13.35
CA PHE A 173 -6.05 -8.05 -14.45
C PHE A 173 -4.75 -7.26 -14.20
N ILE A 174 -4.41 -6.98 -12.94
CA ILE A 174 -3.16 -6.29 -12.61
C ILE A 174 -1.97 -7.26 -12.61
N PHE A 175 -2.19 -8.54 -12.32
CA PHE A 175 -1.14 -9.56 -12.22
C PHE A 175 -0.16 -9.60 -13.42
N PRO A 176 -0.61 -9.60 -14.69
CA PRO A 176 0.31 -9.60 -15.83
C PRO A 176 1.27 -8.40 -15.84
N LEU A 177 0.85 -7.24 -15.32
CA LEU A 177 1.70 -6.05 -15.24
C LEU A 177 2.87 -6.25 -14.27
N THR A 178 2.70 -7.07 -13.23
CA THR A 178 3.78 -7.36 -12.27
C THR A 178 4.96 -8.09 -12.94
N LEU A 179 4.70 -8.83 -14.02
CA LEU A 179 5.73 -9.57 -14.78
C LEU A 179 6.63 -8.65 -15.60
N LEU A 180 6.24 -7.39 -15.78
CA LEU A 180 7.07 -6.35 -16.42
C LEU A 180 8.20 -5.87 -15.50
N ALA A 181 8.12 -6.17 -14.19
CA ALA A 181 9.17 -5.83 -13.24
C ALA A 181 10.46 -6.61 -13.56
N GLN A 182 11.54 -5.88 -13.79
CA GLN A 182 12.84 -6.47 -14.09
C GLN A 182 13.88 -5.99 -13.08
N ALA A 183 14.76 -6.90 -12.68
CA ALA A 183 15.91 -6.54 -11.87
C ALA A 183 16.94 -5.83 -12.74
N THR A 184 17.22 -4.58 -12.45
CA THR A 184 18.39 -3.90 -12.97
C THR A 184 19.59 -4.24 -12.09
N ASN A 185 20.69 -4.69 -12.70
CA ASN A 185 21.94 -5.05 -11.98
C ASN A 185 22.73 -3.81 -11.49
N LYS A 186 22.12 -2.64 -11.42
CA LYS A 186 22.76 -1.52 -10.76
C LYS A 186 22.84 -1.84 -9.27
N SER A 187 24.06 -2.15 -8.81
CA SER A 187 24.37 -2.00 -7.39
C SER A 187 24.03 -0.54 -7.06
N THR A 188 23.01 -0.34 -6.24
CA THR A 188 22.78 0.96 -5.61
C THR A 188 24.01 1.23 -4.74
N SER A 189 24.99 1.92 -5.31
CA SER A 189 26.00 2.58 -4.48
C SER A 189 25.19 3.58 -3.64
N ILE A 190 24.99 3.25 -2.37
CA ILE A 190 24.54 4.21 -1.38
C ILE A 190 25.60 5.30 -1.41
N GLU A 191 25.28 6.45 -2.00
CA GLU A 191 26.21 7.57 -2.02
C GLU A 191 26.61 7.89 -0.59
N GLU A 192 27.92 8.06 -0.34
CA GLU A 192 28.52 8.27 0.97
C GLU A 192 27.95 9.47 1.75
N ALA A 193 27.16 10.32 1.10
CA ALA A 193 26.53 11.50 1.70
C ALA A 193 25.48 11.16 2.78
N ASP A 194 24.77 10.03 2.68
CA ASP A 194 23.72 9.67 3.63
C ASP A 194 24.18 8.83 4.82
N THR A 195 25.43 8.35 4.80
CA THR A 195 25.98 7.54 5.91
C THR A 195 26.13 8.32 7.22
N LYS A 196 26.28 9.66 7.18
CA LYS A 196 26.35 10.48 8.39
C LYS A 196 25.04 10.52 9.18
N VAL A 197 23.90 10.47 8.53
CA VAL A 197 22.58 10.43 9.19
C VAL A 197 22.32 9.05 9.78
N LEU A 198 22.68 8.00 9.05
CA LEU A 198 22.54 6.61 9.50
C LEU A 198 23.49 6.28 10.66
N ASN A 199 24.64 6.98 10.78
CA ASN A 199 25.59 6.79 11.86
C ASN A 199 25.21 7.54 13.16
N ASN A 200 24.15 8.38 13.14
CA ASN A 200 23.65 9.02 14.33
C ASN A 200 22.46 8.23 14.91
N ASN A 201 22.78 7.21 15.72
CA ASN A 201 21.79 6.31 16.33
C ASN A 201 20.67 7.07 17.08
N LYS A 202 20.98 8.23 17.70
CA LYS A 202 19.98 9.04 18.42
C LYS A 202 18.98 9.69 17.46
N LEU A 203 19.47 10.26 16.36
CA LEU A 203 18.60 10.88 15.35
C LEU A 203 17.75 9.82 14.66
N PHE A 204 18.34 8.68 14.31
CA PHE A 204 17.63 7.55 13.72
C PHE A 204 16.53 7.03 14.65
N PHE A 205 16.81 6.87 15.94
CA PHE A 205 15.82 6.46 16.94
C PHE A 205 14.69 7.48 17.07
N LEU A 206 14.99 8.78 17.11
CA LEU A 206 13.96 9.84 17.18
C LEU A 206 13.06 9.86 15.95
N ILE A 207 13.60 9.62 14.75
CA ILE A 207 12.81 9.52 13.52
C ILE A 207 11.86 8.33 13.61
N ILE A 208 12.33 7.15 14.02
CA ILE A 208 11.49 5.95 14.18
C ILE A 208 10.37 6.21 15.19
N VAL A 209 10.70 6.77 16.35
CA VAL A 209 9.70 7.11 17.38
C VAL A 209 8.65 8.07 16.81
N GLY A 210 9.07 9.12 16.11
CA GLY A 210 8.15 10.07 15.47
C GLY A 210 7.22 9.39 14.44
N VAL A 211 7.76 8.50 13.61
CA VAL A 211 6.98 7.73 12.64
C VAL A 211 5.96 6.82 13.34
N ILE A 212 6.34 6.15 14.42
CA ILE A 212 5.44 5.29 15.21
C ILE A 212 4.30 6.11 15.82
N PHE A 213 4.61 7.25 16.45
CA PHE A 213 3.59 8.13 17.03
C PHE A 213 2.61 8.70 16.01
N PHE A 214 3.03 8.90 14.77
CA PHE A 214 2.16 9.30 13.66
C PHE A 214 1.38 8.13 13.08
N ALA A 215 2.02 6.99 12.85
CA ALA A 215 1.44 5.85 12.15
C ALA A 215 0.36 5.13 12.95
N ILE A 216 0.51 5.00 14.28
CA ILE A 216 -0.46 4.28 15.12
C ILE A 216 -1.83 4.97 15.11
N PRO A 217 -1.98 6.27 15.45
CA PRO A 217 -3.28 6.94 15.42
C PRO A 217 -3.87 6.99 14.00
N SER A 218 -3.04 7.31 13.01
CA SER A 218 -3.48 7.42 11.62
C SER A 218 -3.98 6.09 11.07
N GLY A 219 -3.28 5.00 11.35
CA GLY A 219 -3.67 3.65 10.93
C GLY A 219 -4.94 3.17 11.62
N GLY A 220 -5.08 3.45 12.93
CA GLY A 220 -6.29 3.13 13.68
C GLY A 220 -7.51 3.91 13.17
N MET A 221 -7.38 5.20 12.95
CA MET A 221 -8.45 6.02 12.37
C MET A 221 -8.82 5.54 10.97
N TRP A 222 -7.84 5.25 10.13
CA TRP A 222 -8.06 4.72 8.79
C TRP A 222 -8.82 3.41 8.81
N ALA A 223 -8.43 2.46 9.66
CA ALA A 223 -9.06 1.16 9.75
C ALA A 223 -10.58 1.23 10.04
N PHE A 224 -11.02 2.20 10.84
CA PHE A 224 -12.41 2.31 11.27
C PHE A 224 -13.18 3.47 10.63
N VAL A 225 -12.60 4.19 9.65
CA VAL A 225 -13.27 5.35 9.03
C VAL A 225 -14.59 4.99 8.37
N GLU A 226 -14.69 3.81 7.77
CA GLU A 226 -15.92 3.30 7.18
C GLU A 226 -16.97 3.03 8.27
N ARG A 227 -16.59 2.38 9.36
CA ARG A 227 -17.50 2.14 10.51
C ARG A 227 -18.02 3.42 11.13
N LEU A 228 -17.16 4.43 11.27
CA LEU A 228 -17.57 5.74 11.76
C LEU A 228 -18.60 6.40 10.84
N GLY A 229 -18.40 6.30 9.52
CA GLY A 229 -19.33 6.81 8.53
C GLY A 229 -20.70 6.12 8.60
N VAL A 230 -20.71 4.79 8.66
CA VAL A 230 -21.95 4.00 8.78
C VAL A 230 -22.71 4.32 10.08
N GLN A 231 -22.02 4.52 11.20
CA GLN A 231 -22.65 4.87 12.49
C GLN A 231 -23.41 6.20 12.46
N ILE A 232 -23.00 7.14 11.59
CA ILE A 232 -23.70 8.44 11.40
C ILE A 232 -24.66 8.42 10.21
N GLY A 233 -24.95 7.25 9.65
CA GLY A 233 -25.96 7.05 8.60
C GLY A 233 -25.47 7.28 7.16
N ILE A 234 -24.16 7.32 6.91
CA ILE A 234 -23.60 7.43 5.56
C ILE A 234 -23.52 6.03 4.95
N SER A 235 -23.94 5.88 3.68
CA SER A 235 -23.84 4.61 2.96
C SER A 235 -22.39 4.20 2.69
N GLN A 236 -22.12 2.90 2.57
CA GLN A 236 -20.78 2.41 2.22
C GLN A 236 -20.34 2.94 0.85
N TYR A 237 -21.26 3.10 -0.08
CA TYR A 237 -21.02 3.72 -1.38
C TYR A 237 -20.52 5.17 -1.24
N ASP A 238 -21.19 5.99 -0.44
CA ASP A 238 -20.81 7.39 -0.26
C ASP A 238 -19.48 7.51 0.50
N ILE A 239 -19.23 6.64 1.47
CA ILE A 239 -17.93 6.57 2.16
C ILE A 239 -16.82 6.23 1.16
N GLY A 240 -17.05 5.26 0.24
CA GLY A 240 -16.12 4.93 -0.84
C GLY A 240 -15.80 6.13 -1.73
N LYS A 241 -16.83 6.93 -2.08
CA LYS A 241 -16.63 8.16 -2.85
C LYS A 241 -15.79 9.20 -2.10
N VAL A 242 -16.16 9.50 -0.86
CA VAL A 242 -15.49 10.52 -0.05
C VAL A 242 -14.03 10.15 0.19
N THR A 243 -13.76 8.91 0.59
CA THR A 243 -12.40 8.43 0.82
C THR A 243 -11.60 8.35 -0.48
N GLY A 244 -12.22 7.96 -1.59
CA GLY A 244 -11.62 7.98 -2.91
C GLY A 244 -11.25 9.40 -3.37
N TYR A 245 -12.16 10.36 -3.23
CA TYR A 245 -11.86 11.78 -3.53
C TYR A 245 -10.77 12.35 -2.64
N SER A 246 -10.70 11.94 -1.37
CA SER A 246 -9.62 12.36 -0.48
C SER A 246 -8.25 11.90 -0.98
N LEU A 247 -8.14 10.66 -1.47
CA LEU A 247 -6.89 10.18 -2.08
C LEU A 247 -6.56 10.92 -3.38
N LEU A 248 -7.56 11.23 -4.22
CA LEU A 248 -7.34 12.02 -5.43
C LEU A 248 -6.88 13.46 -5.10
N ALA A 249 -7.44 14.07 -4.07
CA ALA A 249 -6.97 15.37 -3.59
C ALA A 249 -5.48 15.30 -3.16
N GLY A 250 -5.07 14.18 -2.55
CA GLY A 250 -3.68 13.94 -2.18
C GLY A 250 -2.69 13.91 -3.37
N VAL A 251 -3.17 13.65 -4.60
CA VAL A 251 -2.33 13.67 -5.82
C VAL A 251 -1.73 15.06 -6.08
N PHE A 252 -2.38 16.12 -5.64
CA PHE A 252 -1.87 17.48 -5.83
C PHE A 252 -0.65 17.79 -4.97
N ALA A 253 -0.49 17.14 -3.81
CA ALA A 253 0.63 17.40 -2.90
C ALA A 253 2.01 17.12 -3.55
N PRO A 254 2.27 15.96 -4.19
CA PRO A 254 3.51 15.72 -4.93
C PRO A 254 3.74 16.72 -6.07
N VAL A 255 2.68 17.15 -6.75
CA VAL A 255 2.77 18.16 -7.83
C VAL A 255 3.21 19.50 -7.26
N VAL A 256 2.63 19.94 -6.16
CA VAL A 256 3.02 21.18 -5.47
C VAL A 256 4.48 21.10 -5.01
N VAL A 257 4.90 19.99 -4.40
CA VAL A 257 6.29 19.77 -3.98
C VAL A 257 7.23 19.82 -5.19
N TRP A 258 6.84 19.20 -6.30
CA TRP A 258 7.63 19.21 -7.54
C TRP A 258 7.77 20.62 -8.12
N LEU A 259 6.69 21.43 -8.13
CA LEU A 259 6.69 22.80 -8.62
C LEU A 259 7.50 23.76 -7.73
N LEU A 260 7.41 23.59 -6.42
CA LEU A 260 8.14 24.43 -5.47
C LEU A 260 9.64 24.05 -5.44
N GLY A 261 9.96 22.77 -5.68
CA GLY A 261 11.33 22.27 -5.67
C GLY A 261 12.05 22.60 -4.36
N ASP A 262 13.36 22.81 -4.46
CA ASP A 262 14.20 23.20 -3.31
C ASP A 262 14.16 24.71 -2.97
N ARG A 263 13.28 25.50 -3.63
CA ARG A 263 13.23 26.97 -3.46
C ARG A 263 12.97 27.40 -2.02
N PHE A 264 12.22 26.62 -1.26
CA PHE A 264 11.88 26.89 0.15
C PHE A 264 12.63 25.97 1.13
N GLY A 265 13.55 25.14 0.63
CA GLY A 265 14.19 24.10 1.39
C GLY A 265 13.20 23.04 1.85
N ARG A 266 13.69 21.92 2.43
CA ARG A 266 12.84 20.82 2.89
C ARG A 266 12.18 21.08 4.24
N LYS A 267 12.80 21.91 5.09
CA LYS A 267 12.35 22.16 6.47
C LYS A 267 11.05 22.96 6.52
N ASN A 268 10.95 24.06 5.78
CA ASN A 268 9.81 24.97 5.85
C ASN A 268 8.48 24.34 5.39
N PRO A 269 8.40 23.64 4.25
CA PRO A 269 7.17 22.94 3.85
C PRO A 269 6.71 21.90 4.88
N ILE A 270 7.65 21.13 5.45
CA ILE A 270 7.30 20.11 6.47
C ILE A 270 6.76 20.79 7.73
N THR A 271 7.37 21.89 8.17
CA THR A 271 6.90 22.62 9.37
C THR A 271 5.51 23.21 9.15
N ILE A 272 5.25 23.81 7.99
CA ILE A 272 3.92 24.38 7.65
C ILE A 272 2.86 23.26 7.61
N LEU A 273 3.15 22.16 6.95
CA LEU A 273 2.24 21.01 6.88
C LEU A 273 1.96 20.40 8.26
N SER A 274 2.96 20.33 9.12
CA SER A 274 2.78 19.85 10.52
C SER A 274 1.87 20.76 11.33
N LEU A 275 1.93 22.09 11.11
CA LEU A 275 1.07 23.06 11.80
C LEU A 275 -0.39 23.02 11.32
N ILE A 276 -0.64 22.63 10.08
CA ILE A 276 -2.00 22.49 9.52
C ILE A 276 -2.72 21.27 10.12
N HIS A 277 -1.98 20.25 10.59
CA HIS A 277 -2.54 19.04 11.17
C HIS A 277 -2.82 19.13 12.69
N ILE A 278 -2.51 20.25 13.32
CA ILE A 278 -2.86 20.56 14.70
C ILE A 278 -4.16 21.39 14.75
#